data_427f830033af379c5cedee7c32b3b710
#
_entry.id   427f830033af379c5cedee7c32b3b710
#
_cell.length_a   1.000
_cell.length_b   1.000
_cell.length_c   1.000
_cell.angle_alpha   90.00
_cell.angle_beta   90.00
_cell.angle_gamma   90.00
#
_symmetry.space_group_name_H-M   'P 1'
#
loop_
_entity.id
_entity.type
_entity.pdbx_description
1 polymer ?
#
loop_
_entity_poly.entity_id
_entity_poly.type
_entity_poly.pdbx_seq_one_letter_code
_entity_poly.pdbx_strand_id
1 'polypeptide(L)'
;QPETASGWLSGREIRKRGYFGGELSTLNLLAHTCCHEFAHLLQQSAGQRYRGSVHNRHFYTILDELHENGAAQATRKALADEAREQGLALPDTPFEPVDTRQQMAHWQVGDTVRFGAGRRELHGQIIRVNRKTCTVDGIGHSKGVRYRVPVQVLSPLTPPR
;
A
#
# COMPACT_ATOMS: atom_id res chain seq x y z
N GLN A 1 -0.86 -0.75 -8.99
CA GLN A 1 -0.69 -2.22 -8.95
C GLN A 1 -0.97 -2.68 -7.52
N PRO A 2 -1.82 -3.73 -7.30
CA PRO A 2 -2.24 -4.15 -5.96
C PRO A 2 -1.06 -4.65 -5.11
N GLU A 3 -0.02 -5.20 -5.71
CA GLU A 3 1.17 -5.69 -4.99
C GLU A 3 1.92 -4.55 -4.25
N THR A 4 1.80 -3.31 -4.71
CA THR A 4 2.40 -2.15 -4.03
C THR A 4 1.60 -1.68 -2.83
N ALA A 5 0.29 -1.98 -2.79
CA ALA A 5 -0.61 -1.63 -1.69
C ALA A 5 -0.34 -2.45 -0.41
N SER A 6 0.38 -3.57 -0.52
CA SER A 6 0.74 -4.42 0.62
C SER A 6 1.58 -3.70 1.69
N GLY A 7 2.25 -2.62 1.32
CA GLY A 7 2.98 -1.75 2.25
C GLY A 7 2.10 -0.75 2.99
N TRP A 8 0.83 -0.63 2.63
CA TRP A 8 -0.13 0.27 3.25
C TRP A 8 -0.55 -0.23 4.63
N LEU A 9 -1.14 0.68 5.41
CA LEU A 9 -1.61 0.36 6.76
C LEU A 9 -2.63 -0.78 6.73
N SER A 10 -3.58 -0.74 5.79
CA SER A 10 -4.62 -1.77 5.60
C SER A 10 -4.04 -3.17 5.42
N GLY A 11 -3.05 -3.35 4.55
CA GLY A 11 -2.43 -4.66 4.33
C GLY A 11 -1.71 -5.19 5.57
N ARG A 12 -1.07 -4.29 6.34
CA ARG A 12 -0.43 -4.66 7.61
C ARG A 12 -1.44 -5.05 8.69
N GLU A 13 -2.57 -4.34 8.77
CA GLU A 13 -3.64 -4.63 9.72
C GLU A 13 -4.30 -5.98 9.41
N ILE A 14 -4.65 -6.25 8.14
CA ILE A 14 -5.21 -7.52 7.70
C ILE A 14 -4.31 -8.68 8.16
N ARG A 15 -3.01 -8.62 7.87
CA ARG A 15 -2.07 -9.69 8.24
C ARG A 15 -1.84 -9.80 9.73
N LYS A 16 -1.59 -8.69 10.41
CA LYS A 16 -1.25 -8.69 11.83
C LYS A 16 -2.42 -9.10 12.72
N ARG A 17 -3.65 -8.74 12.32
CA ARG A 17 -4.87 -9.00 13.09
C ARG A 17 -5.68 -10.18 12.59
N GLY A 18 -5.29 -10.76 11.44
CA GLY A 18 -5.97 -11.91 10.87
C GLY A 18 -7.31 -11.60 10.21
N TYR A 19 -7.59 -10.34 9.91
CA TYR A 19 -8.82 -9.96 9.21
C TYR A 19 -8.90 -10.65 7.84
N PHE A 20 -10.08 -11.10 7.45
CA PHE A 20 -10.29 -11.90 6.23
C PHE A 20 -9.32 -13.10 6.12
N GLY A 21 -9.03 -13.76 7.26
CA GLY A 21 -8.08 -14.88 7.30
C GLY A 21 -6.62 -14.49 7.08
N GLY A 22 -6.28 -13.20 7.13
CA GLY A 22 -4.95 -12.68 6.83
C GLY A 22 -4.63 -12.59 5.35
N GLU A 23 -5.59 -12.90 4.47
CA GLU A 23 -5.39 -12.90 3.02
C GLU A 23 -5.46 -11.50 2.43
N LEU A 24 -4.48 -11.16 1.58
CA LEU A 24 -4.46 -9.92 0.83
C LEU A 24 -4.99 -10.15 -0.57
N SER A 25 -6.08 -9.48 -0.91
CA SER A 25 -6.60 -9.31 -2.26
C SER A 25 -7.00 -7.86 -2.48
N THR A 26 -7.23 -7.43 -3.70
CA THR A 26 -7.71 -6.06 -3.96
C THR A 26 -9.05 -5.83 -3.27
N LEU A 27 -9.95 -6.81 -3.33
CA LEU A 27 -11.25 -6.75 -2.65
C LEU A 27 -11.10 -6.66 -1.13
N ASN A 28 -10.26 -7.49 -0.51
CA ASN A 28 -10.04 -7.46 0.94
C ASN A 28 -9.42 -6.13 1.40
N LEU A 29 -8.46 -5.59 0.64
CA LEU A 29 -7.86 -4.29 0.94
C LEU A 29 -8.89 -3.17 0.89
N LEU A 30 -9.76 -3.15 -0.12
CA LEU A 30 -10.79 -2.13 -0.25
C LEU A 30 -11.84 -2.26 0.87
N ALA A 31 -12.34 -3.46 1.10
CA ALA A 31 -13.32 -3.72 2.16
C ALA A 31 -12.78 -3.34 3.54
N HIS A 32 -11.53 -3.70 3.83
CA HIS A 32 -10.88 -3.32 5.08
C HIS A 32 -10.69 -1.80 5.19
N THR A 33 -10.30 -1.13 4.10
CA THR A 33 -10.17 0.34 4.10
C THR A 33 -11.51 1.02 4.42
N CYS A 34 -12.63 0.55 3.87
CA CYS A 34 -13.96 1.05 4.23
C CYS A 34 -14.25 0.87 5.73
N CYS A 35 -13.96 -0.32 6.29
CA CYS A 35 -14.14 -0.58 7.72
C CYS A 35 -13.23 0.30 8.60
N HIS A 36 -11.98 0.50 8.16
CA HIS A 36 -11.01 1.36 8.83
C HIS A 36 -11.50 2.81 8.94
N GLU A 37 -11.96 3.38 7.84
CA GLU A 37 -12.49 4.75 7.84
C GLU A 37 -13.80 4.85 8.63
N PHE A 38 -14.65 3.82 8.57
CA PHE A 38 -15.86 3.77 9.38
C PHE A 38 -15.56 3.65 10.88
N ALA A 39 -14.54 2.89 11.26
CA ALA A 39 -14.08 2.83 12.65
C ALA A 39 -13.60 4.19 13.15
N HIS A 40 -12.93 5.01 12.31
CA HIS A 40 -12.60 6.39 12.66
C HIS A 40 -13.83 7.26 12.89
N LEU A 41 -14.87 7.10 12.07
CA LEU A 41 -16.13 7.84 12.24
C LEU A 41 -16.81 7.47 13.57
N LEU A 42 -16.91 6.18 13.88
CA LEU A 42 -17.49 5.70 15.14
C LEU A 42 -16.68 6.16 16.35
N GLN A 43 -15.35 6.06 16.28
CA GLN A 43 -14.45 6.55 17.33
C GLN A 43 -14.64 8.05 17.59
N GLN A 44 -14.77 8.85 16.53
CA GLN A 44 -15.01 10.28 16.66
C GLN A 44 -16.38 10.58 17.26
N SER A 45 -17.42 9.90 16.80
CA SER A 45 -18.79 10.06 17.31
C SER A 45 -18.91 9.71 18.79
N ALA A 46 -18.10 8.74 19.25
CA ALA A 46 -18.01 8.37 20.66
C ALA A 46 -17.11 9.28 21.51
N GLY A 47 -16.49 10.33 20.92
CA GLY A 47 -15.57 11.21 21.63
C GLY A 47 -14.25 10.56 22.05
N GLN A 48 -13.88 9.44 21.44
CA GLN A 48 -12.73 8.62 21.81
C GLN A 48 -11.49 8.85 20.92
N ARG A 49 -11.55 9.87 20.05
CA ARG A 49 -10.44 10.26 19.20
C ARG A 49 -9.60 11.32 19.90
N TYR A 50 -8.38 10.97 20.27
CA TYR A 50 -7.46 11.88 20.95
C TYR A 50 -6.44 12.48 19.99
N ARG A 51 -6.06 13.74 20.24
CA ARG A 51 -5.05 14.43 19.44
C ARG A 51 -3.71 13.67 19.50
N GLY A 52 -3.14 13.36 18.34
CA GLY A 52 -1.87 12.62 18.22
C GLY A 52 -1.95 11.11 18.38
N SER A 53 -3.13 10.55 18.69
CA SER A 53 -3.32 9.10 18.83
C SER A 53 -4.64 8.64 18.23
N VAL A 54 -4.76 8.74 16.90
CA VAL A 54 -5.98 8.36 16.17
C VAL A 54 -6.16 6.84 16.11
N HIS A 55 -5.09 6.06 15.95
CA HIS A 55 -5.10 4.60 15.98
C HIS A 55 -4.79 4.10 17.40
N ASN A 56 -5.61 4.51 18.37
CA ASN A 56 -5.50 4.09 19.77
C ASN A 56 -6.26 2.78 20.05
N ARG A 57 -6.30 2.37 21.32
CA ARG A 57 -7.00 1.16 21.74
C ARG A 57 -8.48 1.16 21.36
N HIS A 58 -9.16 2.28 21.52
CA HIS A 58 -10.61 2.40 21.21
C HIS A 58 -10.86 2.20 19.71
N PHE A 59 -10.02 2.79 18.87
CA PHE A 59 -10.07 2.57 17.42
C PHE A 59 -10.00 1.09 17.07
N TYR A 60 -9.02 0.39 17.61
CA TYR A 60 -8.83 -1.03 17.30
C TYR A 60 -9.91 -1.93 17.93
N THR A 61 -10.49 -1.55 19.06
CA THR A 61 -11.66 -2.26 19.59
C THR A 61 -12.84 -2.19 18.62
N ILE A 62 -13.16 -0.99 18.12
CA ILE A 62 -14.22 -0.80 17.12
C ILE A 62 -13.93 -1.57 15.82
N LEU A 63 -12.70 -1.51 15.34
CA LEU A 63 -12.31 -2.18 14.10
C LEU A 63 -12.39 -3.70 14.23
N ASP A 64 -11.94 -4.25 15.36
CA ASP A 64 -12.06 -5.69 15.66
C ASP A 64 -13.54 -6.10 15.69
N GLU A 65 -14.42 -5.33 16.37
CA GLU A 65 -15.86 -5.58 16.40
C GLU A 65 -16.51 -5.59 15.00
N LEU A 66 -16.11 -4.68 14.11
CA LEU A 66 -16.61 -4.66 12.72
C LEU A 66 -16.24 -5.92 11.95
N HIS A 67 -15.07 -6.52 12.24
CA HIS A 67 -14.67 -7.77 11.64
C HIS A 67 -15.33 -8.99 12.28
N GLU A 68 -15.51 -9.00 13.59
CA GLU A 68 -16.08 -10.11 14.36
C GLU A 68 -17.60 -10.23 14.20
N ASN A 69 -18.33 -9.11 14.12
CA ASN A 69 -19.79 -9.10 14.02
C ASN A 69 -20.33 -9.33 12.60
N GLY A 70 -19.44 -9.50 11.61
CA GLY A 70 -19.80 -9.74 10.21
C GLY A 70 -19.98 -8.49 9.35
N ALA A 71 -19.87 -7.29 9.90
CA ALA A 71 -20.01 -6.04 9.13
C ALA A 71 -18.95 -5.92 8.03
N ALA A 72 -17.71 -6.29 8.32
CA ALA A 72 -16.64 -6.29 7.34
C ALA A 72 -16.88 -7.29 6.21
N GLN A 73 -17.42 -8.47 6.50
CA GLN A 73 -17.77 -9.46 5.49
C GLN A 73 -18.95 -9.00 4.63
N ALA A 74 -19.95 -8.36 5.25
CA ALA A 74 -21.07 -7.75 4.52
C ALA A 74 -20.60 -6.63 3.58
N THR A 75 -19.70 -5.77 4.04
CA THR A 75 -19.07 -4.72 3.23
C THR A 75 -18.32 -5.31 2.04
N ARG A 76 -17.51 -6.35 2.29
CA ARG A 76 -16.78 -7.07 1.24
C ARG A 76 -17.72 -7.65 0.18
N LYS A 77 -18.80 -8.28 0.62
CA LYS A 77 -19.80 -8.82 -0.30
C LYS A 77 -20.48 -7.73 -1.12
N ALA A 78 -20.91 -6.65 -0.50
CA ALA A 78 -21.55 -5.53 -1.19
C ALA A 78 -20.62 -4.90 -2.25
N LEU A 79 -19.34 -4.72 -1.94
CA LEU A 79 -18.34 -4.23 -2.90
C LEU A 79 -18.16 -5.18 -4.09
N ALA A 80 -18.12 -6.50 -3.85
CA ALA A 80 -18.00 -7.49 -4.91
C ALA A 80 -19.24 -7.51 -5.83
N ASP A 81 -20.42 -7.41 -5.24
CA ASP A 81 -21.69 -7.41 -5.99
C ASP A 81 -21.79 -6.13 -6.82
N GLU A 82 -21.53 -4.96 -6.24
CA GLU A 82 -21.56 -3.68 -6.96
C GLU A 82 -20.52 -3.62 -8.08
N ALA A 83 -19.30 -4.08 -7.83
CA ALA A 83 -18.28 -4.12 -8.87
C ALA A 83 -18.70 -4.99 -10.05
N ARG A 84 -19.36 -6.12 -9.79
CA ARG A 84 -19.89 -7.01 -10.84
C ARG A 84 -20.99 -6.32 -11.64
N GLU A 85 -21.93 -5.66 -10.98
CA GLU A 85 -23.04 -4.94 -11.61
C GLU A 85 -22.54 -3.78 -12.49
N GLN A 86 -21.51 -3.09 -12.05
CA GLN A 86 -20.90 -1.97 -12.77
C GLN A 86 -19.86 -2.41 -13.82
N GLY A 87 -19.56 -3.69 -13.95
CA GLY A 87 -18.53 -4.21 -14.85
C GLY A 87 -17.11 -3.78 -14.46
N LEU A 88 -16.88 -3.48 -13.19
CA LEU A 88 -15.57 -3.07 -12.66
C LEU A 88 -14.76 -4.31 -12.23
N ALA A 89 -13.47 -4.30 -12.59
CA ALA A 89 -12.56 -5.33 -12.12
C ALA A 89 -12.16 -5.07 -10.65
N LEU A 90 -12.66 -5.89 -9.74
CA LEU A 90 -12.26 -5.90 -8.34
C LEU A 90 -11.77 -7.32 -7.96
N PRO A 91 -10.50 -7.65 -8.28
CA PRO A 91 -9.97 -8.99 -8.09
C PRO A 91 -9.97 -9.44 -6.63
N ASP A 92 -10.40 -10.67 -6.41
CA ASP A 92 -10.37 -11.35 -5.11
C ASP A 92 -9.26 -12.41 -5.03
N THR A 93 -8.45 -12.52 -6.07
CA THR A 93 -7.30 -13.42 -6.08
C THR A 93 -6.29 -12.99 -5.03
N PRO A 94 -5.95 -13.86 -4.07
CA PRO A 94 -4.94 -13.56 -3.07
C PRO A 94 -3.58 -13.29 -3.71
N PHE A 95 -2.82 -12.36 -3.13
CA PHE A 95 -1.45 -12.10 -3.51
C PHE A 95 -0.54 -11.99 -2.30
N GLU A 96 0.73 -12.36 -2.48
CA GLU A 96 1.76 -12.14 -1.48
C GLU A 96 2.37 -10.74 -1.64
N PRO A 97 2.53 -9.98 -0.54
CA PRO A 97 3.22 -8.71 -0.61
C PRO A 97 4.68 -8.92 -1.02
N VAL A 98 5.12 -8.10 -1.93
CA VAL A 98 6.52 -8.09 -2.34
C VAL A 98 7.38 -7.68 -1.14
N ASP A 99 8.36 -8.49 -0.79
CA ASP A 99 9.30 -8.15 0.26
C ASP A 99 10.20 -6.99 -0.17
N THR A 100 9.87 -5.81 0.34
CA THR A 100 10.64 -4.59 0.07
C THR A 100 12.13 -4.74 0.44
N ARG A 101 12.47 -5.60 1.41
CA ARG A 101 13.88 -5.83 1.79
C ARG A 101 14.62 -6.58 0.70
N GLN A 102 14.00 -7.61 0.11
CA GLN A 102 14.58 -8.34 -1.01
C GLN A 102 14.74 -7.42 -2.23
N GLN A 103 13.74 -6.59 -2.52
CA GLN A 103 13.86 -5.60 -3.59
C GLN A 103 14.98 -4.58 -3.34
N MET A 104 15.13 -4.11 -2.09
CA MET A 104 16.20 -3.18 -1.72
C MET A 104 17.58 -3.80 -1.87
N ALA A 105 17.74 -5.11 -1.62
CA ALA A 105 19.02 -5.80 -1.73
C ALA A 105 19.60 -5.84 -3.16
N HIS A 106 18.75 -5.61 -4.17
CA HIS A 106 19.17 -5.54 -5.57
C HIS A 106 19.77 -4.19 -5.99
N TRP A 107 19.61 -3.14 -5.16
CA TRP A 107 20.02 -1.79 -5.53
C TRP A 107 21.27 -1.34 -4.77
N GLN A 108 22.18 -0.71 -5.50
CA GLN A 108 23.42 -0.16 -4.96
C GLN A 108 23.58 1.31 -5.35
N VAL A 109 24.39 2.02 -4.57
CA VAL A 109 24.81 3.38 -4.94
C VAL A 109 25.62 3.30 -6.24
N GLY A 110 25.29 4.15 -7.19
CA GLY A 110 25.87 4.16 -8.52
C GLY A 110 24.99 3.52 -9.61
N ASP A 111 23.99 2.72 -9.24
CA ASP A 111 23.07 2.12 -10.21
C ASP A 111 22.30 3.20 -10.97
N THR A 112 22.19 3.02 -12.28
CA THR A 112 21.35 3.84 -13.15
C THR A 112 19.95 3.25 -13.23
N VAL A 113 18.95 4.09 -12.96
CA VAL A 113 17.57 3.67 -12.82
C VAL A 113 16.63 4.55 -13.62
N ARG A 114 15.48 3.97 -13.96
CA ARG A 114 14.31 4.69 -14.45
C ARG A 114 13.15 4.54 -13.46
N PHE A 115 12.28 5.55 -13.39
CA PHE A 115 11.10 5.58 -12.56
C PHE A 115 10.06 6.52 -13.16
N GLY A 116 8.81 6.40 -12.73
CA GLY A 116 7.69 7.04 -13.39
C GLY A 116 7.12 6.17 -14.51
N ALA A 117 6.21 6.72 -15.33
CA ALA A 117 5.56 5.98 -16.40
C ALA A 117 5.26 6.86 -17.62
N GLY A 118 5.38 6.30 -18.81
CA GLY A 118 5.05 6.94 -20.08
C GLY A 118 5.81 8.26 -20.27
N ARG A 119 5.09 9.34 -20.58
CA ARG A 119 5.69 10.68 -20.82
C ARG A 119 6.35 11.30 -19.60
N ARG A 120 6.15 10.72 -18.39
CA ARG A 120 6.74 11.17 -17.13
C ARG A 120 7.82 10.22 -16.63
N GLU A 121 8.36 9.35 -17.50
CA GLU A 121 9.50 8.53 -17.16
C GLU A 121 10.75 9.41 -16.96
N LEU A 122 11.39 9.21 -15.83
CA LEU A 122 12.59 9.92 -15.41
C LEU A 122 13.74 8.93 -15.24
N HIS A 123 14.95 9.41 -15.48
CA HIS A 123 16.17 8.63 -15.32
C HIS A 123 17.05 9.29 -14.27
N GLY A 124 17.84 8.48 -13.58
CA GLY A 124 18.77 8.98 -12.58
C GLY A 124 19.77 7.94 -12.10
N GLN A 125 20.65 8.38 -11.22
CA GLN A 125 21.63 7.52 -10.55
C GLN A 125 21.33 7.46 -9.06
N ILE A 126 21.33 6.26 -8.48
CA ILE A 126 21.16 6.07 -7.04
C ILE A 126 22.38 6.62 -6.31
N ILE A 127 22.17 7.59 -5.43
CA ILE A 127 23.22 8.16 -4.58
C ILE A 127 23.08 7.72 -3.11
N ARG A 128 21.94 7.15 -2.73
CA ARG A 128 21.73 6.60 -1.40
C ARG A 128 20.61 5.57 -1.42
N VAL A 129 20.85 4.42 -0.79
CA VAL A 129 19.85 3.39 -0.52
C VAL A 129 19.34 3.57 0.91
N ASN A 130 18.04 3.83 1.08
CA ASN A 130 17.38 3.99 2.37
C ASN A 130 16.56 2.72 2.69
N ARG A 131 15.88 2.68 3.82
CA ARG A 131 15.12 1.49 4.27
C ARG A 131 14.01 1.03 3.31
N LYS A 132 13.34 1.95 2.58
CA LYS A 132 12.21 1.68 1.68
C LYS A 132 12.25 2.47 0.38
N THR A 133 13.21 3.36 0.24
CA THR A 133 13.34 4.27 -0.90
C THR A 133 14.80 4.36 -1.32
N CYS A 134 15.05 4.76 -2.55
CA CYS A 134 16.36 5.22 -2.98
C CYS A 134 16.35 6.73 -3.19
N THR A 135 17.45 7.39 -2.83
CA THR A 135 17.68 8.77 -3.24
C THR A 135 18.38 8.73 -4.57
N VAL A 136 17.80 9.38 -5.56
CA VAL A 136 18.24 9.34 -6.96
C VAL A 136 18.52 10.76 -7.44
N ASP A 137 19.71 11.01 -7.95
CA ASP A 137 20.03 12.24 -8.67
C ASP A 137 19.59 12.08 -10.14
N GLY A 138 18.78 13.00 -10.62
CA GLY A 138 18.29 12.99 -12.00
C GLY A 138 19.41 13.17 -13.02
N ILE A 139 19.28 12.49 -14.15
CA ILE A 139 20.16 12.61 -15.31
C ILE A 139 19.38 13.06 -16.54
N GLY A 140 20.07 13.51 -17.59
CA GLY A 140 19.43 14.02 -18.80
C GLY A 140 18.62 15.30 -18.53
N HIS A 141 17.36 15.30 -18.93
CA HIS A 141 16.45 16.44 -18.74
C HIS A 141 16.05 16.71 -17.28
N SER A 142 16.26 15.74 -16.40
CA SER A 142 16.03 15.90 -14.94
C SER A 142 17.32 16.19 -14.15
N LYS A 143 18.44 16.50 -14.84
CA LYS A 143 19.72 16.80 -14.21
C LYS A 143 19.61 17.95 -13.21
N GLY A 144 20.18 17.76 -12.03
CA GLY A 144 20.15 18.72 -10.93
C GLY A 144 18.93 18.61 -10.01
N VAL A 145 18.01 17.70 -10.29
CA VAL A 145 16.89 17.41 -9.42
C VAL A 145 17.12 16.11 -8.68
N ARG A 146 16.87 16.13 -7.37
CA ARG A 146 17.00 14.98 -6.49
C ARG A 146 15.63 14.43 -6.13
N TYR A 147 15.48 13.12 -6.28
CA TYR A 147 14.23 12.40 -6.04
C TYR A 147 14.39 11.40 -4.89
N ARG A 148 13.32 11.22 -4.12
CA ARG A 148 13.20 10.13 -3.16
C ARG A 148 12.18 9.12 -3.71
N VAL A 149 12.69 8.05 -4.28
CA VAL A 149 11.91 7.10 -5.08
C VAL A 149 11.66 5.82 -4.30
N PRO A 150 10.38 5.40 -4.14
CA PRO A 150 10.07 4.07 -3.59
C PRO A 150 10.68 2.96 -4.43
N VAL A 151 11.21 1.92 -3.77
CA VAL A 151 11.88 0.82 -4.48
C VAL A 151 10.97 0.10 -5.48
N GLN A 152 9.68 0.03 -5.21
CA GLN A 152 8.70 -0.65 -6.05
C GLN A 152 8.51 -0.02 -7.44
N VAL A 153 8.90 1.24 -7.61
CA VAL A 153 8.76 1.95 -8.89
C VAL A 153 10.10 2.14 -9.60
N LEU A 154 11.17 1.62 -9.03
CA LEU A 154 12.48 1.61 -9.65
C LEU A 154 12.61 0.46 -10.65
N SER A 155 13.18 0.76 -11.79
CA SER A 155 13.60 -0.25 -12.78
C SER A 155 15.02 0.05 -13.24
N PRO A 156 15.84 -0.96 -13.56
CA PRO A 156 17.16 -0.72 -14.10
C PRO A 156 17.05 -0.01 -15.45
N LEU A 157 17.91 0.96 -15.68
CA LEU A 157 17.97 1.65 -16.97
C LEU A 157 18.67 0.77 -18.04
N THR A 158 19.60 -0.07 -17.61
CA THR A 158 20.23 -1.07 -18.45
C THR A 158 19.69 -2.45 -18.05
N PRO A 159 19.30 -3.33 -19.00
CA PRO A 159 18.89 -4.67 -18.65
C PRO A 159 20.01 -5.39 -17.90
N PRO A 160 19.69 -6.27 -16.93
CA PRO A 160 20.70 -7.05 -16.22
C PRO A 160 21.50 -7.88 -17.23
N ARG A 161 22.82 -7.90 -17.08
CA ARG A 161 23.72 -8.74 -17.87
C ARG A 161 23.53 -10.20 -17.54
#